data_d4119c70b798a40aab4f731a2ff5f723
#
_entry.id   d4119c70b798a40aab4f731a2ff5f723
#
_cell.length_a   1.000
_cell.length_b   1.000
_cell.length_c   1.000
_cell.angle_alpha   90.00
_cell.angle_beta   90.00
_cell.angle_gamma   90.00
#
_symmetry.space_group_name_H-M   'P 1'
#
loop_
_entity.id
_entity.type
_entity.pdbx_description
1 polymer ?
#
loop_
_entity_poly.entity_id
_entity_poly.type
_entity_poly.pdbx_seq_one_letter_code
_entity_poly.pdbx_strand_id
1 'polypeptide(L)'
;MSEKLEQILSLVSEYILEKQEHESWTAGEDWISYSGPIFDDKEYLAAVKQILDGWMIFGKHAREFETKFPAKLGKLYGSLTNSGSSANLLMVAATKSRRFKKQLKDGDKIITPVVCFPTTINPIIQNNLVPVFVDVELPSVNLDLDKVEKLLESDPDIKGIMFAHVLGNPPDMDRLMALVEKYDLVFLEDACDALGSYYDGKKLGS
;
A
#
# COMPACT_ATOMS: atom_id res chain seq x y z
N MET A 1 -33.78 -8.36 -10.74
CA MET A 1 -33.06 -7.35 -11.58
C MET A 1 -34.00 -7.02 -12.74
N SER A 2 -33.96 -5.85 -13.39
CA SER A 2 -34.77 -5.64 -14.59
C SER A 2 -34.15 -6.38 -15.76
N GLU A 3 -34.97 -6.91 -16.69
CA GLU A 3 -34.51 -7.60 -17.89
C GLU A 3 -33.50 -6.76 -18.70
N LYS A 4 -33.73 -5.43 -18.78
CA LYS A 4 -32.81 -4.51 -19.45
C LYS A 4 -31.42 -4.42 -18.75
N LEU A 5 -31.38 -4.47 -17.44
CA LEU A 5 -30.11 -4.47 -16.72
C LEU A 5 -29.33 -5.76 -16.97
N GLU A 6 -29.99 -6.89 -16.99
CA GLU A 6 -29.38 -8.18 -17.31
C GLU A 6 -28.82 -8.20 -18.75
N GLN A 7 -29.55 -7.66 -19.71
CA GLN A 7 -29.05 -7.50 -21.08
C GLN A 7 -27.82 -6.59 -21.17
N ILE A 8 -27.80 -5.45 -20.48
CA ILE A 8 -26.62 -4.55 -20.44
C ILE A 8 -25.43 -5.29 -19.88
N LEU A 9 -25.59 -5.97 -18.76
CA LEU A 9 -24.50 -6.69 -18.11
C LEU A 9 -23.98 -7.86 -18.96
N SER A 10 -24.87 -8.59 -19.67
CA SER A 10 -24.47 -9.64 -20.63
C SER A 10 -23.59 -9.06 -21.73
N LEU A 11 -24.02 -7.96 -22.36
CA LEU A 11 -23.24 -7.31 -23.41
C LEU A 11 -21.89 -6.78 -22.92
N VAL A 12 -21.82 -6.30 -21.70
CA VAL A 12 -20.54 -5.88 -21.10
C VAL A 12 -19.62 -7.09 -20.91
N SER A 13 -20.13 -8.20 -20.38
CA SER A 13 -19.35 -9.43 -20.20
C SER A 13 -18.83 -9.95 -21.54
N GLU A 14 -19.71 -10.08 -22.54
CA GLU A 14 -19.38 -10.52 -23.91
C GLU A 14 -18.25 -9.65 -24.51
N TYR A 15 -18.38 -8.32 -24.43
CA TYR A 15 -17.39 -7.39 -24.97
C TYR A 15 -16.02 -7.53 -24.27
N ILE A 16 -16.01 -7.67 -22.94
CA ILE A 16 -14.74 -7.80 -22.19
C ILE A 16 -14.05 -9.12 -22.51
N LEU A 17 -14.78 -10.22 -22.58
CA LEU A 17 -14.23 -11.53 -22.91
C LEU A 17 -13.70 -11.57 -24.35
N GLU A 18 -14.44 -11.01 -25.32
CA GLU A 18 -13.99 -10.87 -26.70
C GLU A 18 -12.70 -10.03 -26.80
N LYS A 19 -12.64 -8.91 -26.07
CA LYS A 19 -11.44 -8.08 -26.05
C LYS A 19 -10.22 -8.84 -25.51
N GLN A 20 -10.39 -9.62 -24.45
CA GLN A 20 -9.30 -10.40 -23.83
C GLN A 20 -8.82 -11.55 -24.73
N GLU A 21 -9.71 -12.18 -25.50
CA GLU A 21 -9.34 -13.20 -26.49
C GLU A 21 -8.45 -12.65 -27.62
N HIS A 22 -8.59 -11.36 -27.94
CA HIS A 22 -7.81 -10.69 -28.97
C HIS A 22 -6.52 -10.02 -28.47
N GLU A 23 -6.30 -9.96 -27.17
CA GLU A 23 -5.06 -9.45 -26.59
C GLU A 23 -3.95 -10.50 -26.78
N SER A 24 -3.05 -10.24 -27.74
CA SER A 24 -1.83 -11.03 -27.96
C SER A 24 -0.61 -10.21 -27.60
N TRP A 25 0.40 -10.84 -27.06
CA TRP A 25 1.70 -10.20 -26.76
C TRP A 25 2.80 -10.89 -27.59
N THR A 26 3.58 -10.10 -28.30
CA THR A 26 4.67 -10.58 -29.18
C THR A 26 6.02 -10.18 -28.60
N ALA A 27 6.86 -11.17 -28.33
CA ALA A 27 8.21 -10.94 -27.80
C ALA A 27 9.07 -10.14 -28.79
N GLY A 28 9.67 -9.05 -28.30
CA GLY A 28 10.51 -8.15 -29.08
C GLY A 28 9.77 -7.05 -29.84
N GLU A 29 8.43 -7.06 -29.87
CA GLU A 29 7.59 -6.06 -30.53
C GLU A 29 6.77 -5.29 -29.47
N ASP A 30 6.16 -5.98 -28.54
CA ASP A 30 5.27 -5.39 -27.53
C ASP A 30 6.00 -5.03 -26.24
N TRP A 31 5.52 -3.95 -25.61
CA TRP A 31 6.05 -3.48 -24.34
C TRP A 31 5.67 -4.43 -23.20
N ILE A 32 6.63 -4.70 -22.31
CA ILE A 32 6.39 -5.43 -21.07
C ILE A 32 6.16 -4.40 -19.96
N SER A 33 4.94 -4.34 -19.42
CA SER A 33 4.63 -3.55 -18.24
C SER A 33 5.21 -4.22 -16.99
N TYR A 34 5.82 -3.43 -16.10
CA TYR A 34 6.34 -3.96 -14.83
C TYR A 34 5.21 -4.39 -13.88
N SER A 35 4.03 -3.81 -14.03
CA SER A 35 2.82 -4.18 -13.29
C SER A 35 1.57 -3.75 -14.05
N GLY A 36 0.42 -4.26 -13.65
CA GLY A 36 -0.87 -3.88 -14.19
C GLY A 36 -2.01 -4.65 -13.50
N PRO A 37 -3.25 -4.16 -13.57
CA PRO A 37 -4.39 -4.88 -13.07
C PRO A 37 -4.66 -6.13 -13.90
N ILE A 38 -5.01 -7.23 -13.25
CA ILE A 38 -5.56 -8.42 -13.88
C ILE A 38 -7.05 -8.42 -13.56
N PHE A 39 -7.87 -8.01 -14.51
CA PHE A 39 -9.32 -7.96 -14.39
C PHE A 39 -9.96 -8.98 -15.34
N ASP A 40 -11.02 -9.62 -14.88
CA ASP A 40 -11.94 -10.35 -15.76
C ASP A 40 -13.23 -9.53 -15.95
N ASP A 41 -14.27 -10.12 -16.49
CA ASP A 41 -15.55 -9.43 -16.68
C ASP A 41 -16.22 -9.03 -15.36
N LYS A 42 -15.93 -9.72 -14.26
CA LYS A 42 -16.58 -9.49 -12.96
C LYS A 42 -16.29 -8.11 -12.36
N GLU A 43 -15.06 -7.62 -12.46
CA GLU A 43 -14.71 -6.27 -12.00
C GLU A 43 -15.46 -5.22 -12.83
N TYR A 44 -15.50 -5.40 -14.16
CA TYR A 44 -16.24 -4.50 -15.05
C TYR A 44 -17.73 -4.51 -14.78
N LEU A 45 -18.33 -5.69 -14.62
CA LEU A 45 -19.74 -5.84 -14.29
C LEU A 45 -20.10 -5.17 -12.96
N ALA A 46 -19.25 -5.33 -11.94
CA ALA A 46 -19.44 -4.68 -10.64
C ALA A 46 -19.41 -3.16 -10.76
N ALA A 47 -18.46 -2.61 -11.53
CA ALA A 47 -18.32 -1.18 -11.76
C ALA A 47 -19.52 -0.61 -12.54
N VAL A 48 -19.91 -1.25 -13.65
CA VAL A 48 -21.06 -0.84 -14.47
C VAL A 48 -22.34 -0.87 -13.66
N LYS A 49 -22.57 -1.92 -12.88
CA LYS A 49 -23.72 -2.02 -12.00
C LYS A 49 -23.79 -0.89 -10.99
N GLN A 50 -22.65 -0.56 -10.35
CA GLN A 50 -22.56 0.54 -9.38
C GLN A 50 -22.87 1.90 -10.04
N ILE A 51 -22.40 2.12 -11.28
CA ILE A 51 -22.71 3.34 -12.04
C ILE A 51 -24.21 3.44 -12.34
N LEU A 52 -24.80 2.34 -12.77
CA LEU A 52 -26.25 2.30 -13.09
C LEU A 52 -27.13 2.43 -11.83
N ASP A 53 -26.68 1.97 -10.68
CA ASP A 53 -27.34 2.20 -9.38
C ASP A 53 -27.31 3.68 -8.94
N GLY A 54 -26.44 4.51 -9.56
CA GLY A 54 -26.36 5.96 -9.35
C GLY A 54 -25.74 6.39 -8.03
N TRP A 55 -25.27 5.46 -7.18
CA TRP A 55 -24.63 5.78 -5.91
C TRP A 55 -23.11 5.77 -6.06
N MET A 56 -22.53 6.95 -6.40
CA MET A 56 -21.11 7.09 -6.71
C MET A 56 -20.29 7.74 -5.58
N ILE A 57 -20.75 7.62 -4.34
CA ILE A 57 -20.04 8.06 -3.13
C ILE A 57 -19.84 6.88 -2.19
N PHE A 58 -19.24 7.13 -1.02
CA PHE A 58 -19.04 6.11 0.00
C PHE A 58 -20.34 5.36 0.32
N GLY A 59 -20.39 4.08 0.09
CA GLY A 59 -21.59 3.26 0.17
C GLY A 59 -21.35 1.86 0.73
N LYS A 60 -22.23 0.93 0.36
CA LYS A 60 -22.21 -0.46 0.85
C LYS A 60 -20.88 -1.16 0.57
N HIS A 61 -20.39 -1.09 -0.67
CA HIS A 61 -19.16 -1.78 -1.07
C HIS A 61 -17.92 -1.22 -0.38
N ALA A 62 -17.85 0.11 -0.17
CA ALA A 62 -16.79 0.73 0.59
C ALA A 62 -16.76 0.25 2.05
N ARG A 63 -17.95 0.18 2.71
CA ARG A 63 -18.05 -0.36 4.08
C ARG A 63 -17.69 -1.84 4.17
N GLU A 64 -18.09 -2.63 3.18
CA GLU A 64 -17.70 -4.04 3.12
C GLU A 64 -16.18 -4.19 2.97
N PHE A 65 -15.55 -3.36 2.15
CA PHE A 65 -14.10 -3.34 2.00
C PHE A 65 -13.40 -2.97 3.31
N GLU A 66 -13.81 -1.88 3.96
CA GLU A 66 -13.23 -1.44 5.23
C GLU A 66 -13.39 -2.44 6.38
N THR A 67 -14.31 -3.39 6.25
CA THR A 67 -14.53 -4.45 7.23
C THR A 67 -13.78 -5.73 6.87
N LYS A 68 -13.90 -6.15 5.61
CA LYS A 68 -13.41 -7.47 5.16
C LYS A 68 -11.92 -7.48 4.86
N PHE A 69 -11.40 -6.40 4.26
CA PHE A 69 -10.00 -6.33 3.87
C PHE A 69 -9.05 -6.30 5.07
N PRO A 70 -9.21 -5.40 6.07
CA PRO A 70 -8.34 -5.41 7.24
C PRO A 70 -8.42 -6.73 8.02
N ALA A 71 -9.58 -7.36 8.11
CA ALA A 71 -9.73 -8.66 8.77
C ALA A 71 -8.86 -9.77 8.12
N LYS A 72 -8.63 -9.71 6.80
CA LYS A 72 -7.72 -10.64 6.09
C LYS A 72 -6.25 -10.45 6.47
N LEU A 73 -5.91 -9.28 7.01
CA LEU A 73 -4.58 -8.92 7.51
C LEU A 73 -4.51 -8.96 9.04
N GLY A 74 -5.51 -9.53 9.71
CA GLY A 74 -5.54 -9.57 11.18
C GLY A 74 -5.77 -8.21 11.85
N LYS A 75 -6.16 -7.18 11.08
CA LYS A 75 -6.42 -5.83 11.61
C LYS A 75 -7.90 -5.65 11.97
N LEU A 76 -8.16 -4.84 12.99
CA LEU A 76 -9.54 -4.56 13.45
C LEU A 76 -10.26 -3.51 12.59
N TYR A 77 -9.52 -2.57 12.04
CA TYR A 77 -10.06 -1.42 11.32
C TYR A 77 -9.28 -1.14 10.04
N GLY A 78 -9.96 -0.59 9.06
CA GLY A 78 -9.38 -0.04 7.86
C GLY A 78 -10.14 1.20 7.41
N SER A 79 -9.46 2.07 6.69
CA SER A 79 -10.07 3.22 6.01
C SER A 79 -9.75 3.15 4.53
N LEU A 80 -10.79 3.19 3.71
CA LEU A 80 -10.65 3.23 2.26
C LEU A 80 -10.26 4.64 1.81
N THR A 81 -9.30 4.73 0.92
CA THR A 81 -8.91 5.95 0.22
C THR A 81 -9.00 5.75 -1.28
N ASN A 82 -8.86 6.81 -2.05
CA ASN A 82 -8.91 6.76 -3.51
C ASN A 82 -7.62 6.23 -4.16
N SER A 83 -6.53 6.13 -3.39
CA SER A 83 -5.24 5.63 -3.90
C SER A 83 -4.32 5.24 -2.74
N GLY A 84 -3.27 4.43 -3.01
CA GLY A 84 -2.19 4.16 -2.07
C GLY A 84 -1.45 5.42 -1.62
N SER A 85 -1.30 6.39 -2.52
CA SER A 85 -0.71 7.70 -2.19
C SER A 85 -1.50 8.45 -1.11
N SER A 86 -2.83 8.44 -1.21
CA SER A 86 -3.69 9.02 -0.18
C SER A 86 -3.71 8.20 1.10
N ALA A 87 -3.55 6.86 1.00
CA ALA A 87 -3.40 6.00 2.16
C ALA A 87 -2.13 6.34 2.95
N ASN A 88 -1.00 6.49 2.28
CA ASN A 88 0.25 6.89 2.90
C ASN A 88 0.14 8.27 3.56
N LEU A 89 -0.48 9.24 2.88
CA LEU A 89 -0.70 10.57 3.46
C LEU A 89 -1.56 10.50 4.72
N LEU A 90 -2.65 9.75 4.68
CA LEU A 90 -3.54 9.57 5.83
C LEU A 90 -2.83 8.84 6.98
N MET A 91 -2.04 7.80 6.67
CA MET A 91 -1.28 7.03 7.64
C MET A 91 -0.29 7.92 8.41
N VAL A 92 0.51 8.72 7.71
CA VAL A 92 1.45 9.65 8.35
C VAL A 92 0.71 10.74 9.12
N ALA A 93 -0.35 11.34 8.56
CA ALA A 93 -1.14 12.35 9.24
C ALA A 93 -1.78 11.81 10.54
N ALA A 94 -2.20 10.55 10.56
CA ALA A 94 -2.77 9.92 11.75
C ALA A 94 -1.76 9.85 12.91
N THR A 95 -0.46 9.72 12.66
CA THR A 95 0.58 9.69 13.70
C THR A 95 0.73 11.04 14.42
N LYS A 96 0.28 12.13 13.81
CA LYS A 96 0.28 13.47 14.43
C LYS A 96 -0.93 13.72 15.32
N SER A 97 -1.88 12.80 15.33
CA SER A 97 -3.05 12.91 16.19
C SER A 97 -2.68 12.85 17.67
N ARG A 98 -3.27 13.70 18.51
CA ARG A 98 -3.13 13.65 19.98
C ARG A 98 -3.63 12.33 20.60
N ARG A 99 -4.36 11.52 19.83
CA ARG A 99 -4.84 10.20 20.27
C ARG A 99 -3.83 9.07 19.95
N PHE A 100 -2.82 9.37 19.14
CA PHE A 100 -1.79 8.39 18.83
C PHE A 100 -0.78 8.33 19.98
N LYS A 101 -0.50 7.13 20.52
CA LYS A 101 0.34 6.98 21.71
C LYS A 101 1.76 7.57 21.54
N LYS A 102 2.35 7.37 20.36
CA LYS A 102 3.68 7.87 19.98
C LYS A 102 3.51 9.06 19.04
N GLN A 103 2.78 10.10 19.48
CA GLN A 103 2.47 11.25 18.63
C GLN A 103 3.73 11.90 18.07
N LEU A 104 3.83 11.93 16.72
CA LEU A 104 4.89 12.65 16.02
C LEU A 104 4.62 14.16 16.02
N LYS A 105 5.69 14.94 16.10
CA LYS A 105 5.69 16.41 16.10
C LYS A 105 6.42 16.95 14.88
N ASP A 106 6.20 18.21 14.58
CA ASP A 106 6.93 18.90 13.51
C ASP A 106 8.43 18.82 13.78
N GLY A 107 9.20 18.45 12.77
CA GLY A 107 10.63 18.26 12.85
C GLY A 107 11.11 16.88 13.28
N ASP A 108 10.23 16.00 13.75
CA ASP A 108 10.62 14.61 14.06
C ASP A 108 11.15 13.91 12.82
N LYS A 109 12.20 13.12 12.97
CA LYS A 109 12.89 12.43 11.89
C LYS A 109 12.36 11.04 11.65
N ILE A 110 12.16 10.70 10.38
CA ILE A 110 11.63 9.40 9.94
C ILE A 110 12.62 8.77 8.95
N ILE A 111 13.14 7.60 9.27
CA ILE A 111 13.97 6.82 8.34
C ILE A 111 13.10 6.33 7.18
N THR A 112 13.63 6.48 5.96
CA THR A 112 12.99 6.00 4.73
C THR A 112 14.06 5.58 3.71
N PRO A 113 13.85 4.55 2.85
CA PRO A 113 14.82 4.19 1.84
C PRO A 113 14.90 5.23 0.73
N VAL A 114 16.07 5.30 0.06
CA VAL A 114 16.23 6.15 -1.14
C VAL A 114 15.53 5.54 -2.37
N VAL A 115 15.34 4.23 -2.38
CA VAL A 115 14.62 3.50 -3.44
C VAL A 115 13.22 3.19 -2.96
N CYS A 116 12.26 3.97 -3.41
CA CYS A 116 10.85 3.79 -3.09
C CYS A 116 9.97 4.61 -4.05
N PHE A 117 8.67 4.41 -3.97
CA PHE A 117 7.73 5.25 -4.68
C PHE A 117 7.67 6.67 -4.03
N PRO A 118 7.54 7.76 -4.80
CA PRO A 118 7.56 9.11 -4.25
C PRO A 118 6.56 9.35 -3.11
N THR A 119 5.43 8.66 -3.12
CA THR A 119 4.41 8.83 -2.07
C THR A 119 4.66 8.03 -0.79
N THR A 120 5.76 7.28 -0.71
CA THR A 120 6.31 6.80 0.55
C THR A 120 7.06 7.92 1.28
N ILE A 121 7.69 8.85 0.55
CA ILE A 121 8.47 9.97 1.11
C ILE A 121 7.62 11.23 1.30
N ASN A 122 6.85 11.62 0.28
CA ASN A 122 6.14 12.90 0.26
C ASN A 122 5.26 13.16 1.49
N PRO A 123 4.52 12.17 2.03
CA PRO A 123 3.73 12.35 3.25
C PRO A 123 4.54 12.76 4.48
N ILE A 124 5.80 12.33 4.58
CA ILE A 124 6.71 12.72 5.66
C ILE A 124 6.90 14.25 5.60
N ILE A 125 7.27 14.77 4.43
CA ILE A 125 7.50 16.21 4.20
C ILE A 125 6.20 17.00 4.35
N GLN A 126 5.10 16.53 3.78
CA GLN A 126 3.79 17.18 3.83
C GLN A 126 3.24 17.31 5.25
N ASN A 127 3.68 16.47 6.17
CA ASN A 127 3.31 16.53 7.57
C ASN A 127 4.37 17.23 8.44
N ASN A 128 5.27 18.03 7.86
CA ASN A 128 6.35 18.75 8.55
C ASN A 128 7.30 17.81 9.33
N LEU A 129 7.46 16.58 8.90
CA LEU A 129 8.44 15.63 9.40
C LEU A 129 9.69 15.68 8.50
N VAL A 130 10.81 15.17 8.99
CA VAL A 130 12.10 15.20 8.29
C VAL A 130 12.45 13.78 7.81
N PRO A 131 12.54 13.52 6.50
CA PRO A 131 13.00 12.24 6.01
C PRO A 131 14.50 12.07 6.23
N VAL A 132 14.91 10.94 6.79
CA VAL A 132 16.31 10.51 6.94
C VAL A 132 16.52 9.36 5.99
N PHE A 133 17.26 9.59 4.92
CA PHE A 133 17.44 8.60 3.87
C PHE A 133 18.47 7.55 4.24
N VAL A 134 18.12 6.30 3.98
CA VAL A 134 18.98 5.13 4.07
C VAL A 134 19.03 4.44 2.72
N ASP A 135 20.20 3.97 2.36
CA ASP A 135 20.38 3.15 1.16
C ASP A 135 19.71 1.78 1.32
N VAL A 136 19.55 1.08 0.21
CA VAL A 136 19.01 -0.28 0.19
C VAL A 136 20.13 -1.30 0.06
N GLU A 137 19.87 -2.51 0.52
CA GLU A 137 20.75 -3.65 0.28
C GLU A 137 20.35 -4.40 -1.00
N LEU A 138 21.33 -5.00 -1.65
CA LEU A 138 21.11 -5.91 -2.77
C LEU A 138 21.23 -7.36 -2.28
N PRO A 139 20.40 -8.31 -2.79
CA PRO A 139 19.43 -8.15 -3.89
C PRO A 139 18.00 -7.81 -3.47
N SER A 140 17.70 -7.63 -2.16
CA SER A 140 16.34 -7.42 -1.65
C SER A 140 15.71 -6.10 -2.10
N VAL A 141 16.56 -5.10 -2.43
CA VAL A 141 16.15 -3.70 -2.73
C VAL A 141 15.35 -3.09 -1.58
N ASN A 142 15.65 -3.51 -0.35
CA ASN A 142 15.00 -3.01 0.85
C ASN A 142 16.01 -2.36 1.81
N LEU A 143 15.52 -1.78 2.90
CA LEU A 143 16.34 -1.06 3.88
C LEU A 143 17.60 -1.84 4.28
N ASP A 144 18.76 -1.21 4.16
CA ASP A 144 20.00 -1.70 4.73
C ASP A 144 19.96 -1.53 6.27
N LEU A 145 19.62 -2.61 6.97
CA LEU A 145 19.41 -2.58 8.42
C LEU A 145 20.68 -2.29 9.21
N ASP A 146 21.86 -2.53 8.67
CA ASP A 146 23.12 -2.14 9.32
C ASP A 146 23.29 -0.63 9.34
N LYS A 147 22.88 0.04 8.27
CA LYS A 147 22.86 1.51 8.18
C LYS A 147 21.75 2.11 9.05
N VAL A 148 20.57 1.46 9.07
CA VAL A 148 19.47 1.87 9.96
C VAL A 148 19.92 1.85 11.42
N GLU A 149 20.54 0.76 11.88
CA GLU A 149 21.00 0.63 13.27
C GLU A 149 22.03 1.70 13.64
N LYS A 150 23.03 1.94 12.77
CA LYS A 150 24.03 3.00 12.97
C LYS A 150 23.42 4.39 13.08
N LEU A 151 22.39 4.69 12.28
CA LEU A 151 21.68 5.97 12.37
C LEU A 151 20.92 6.10 13.67
N LEU A 152 20.22 5.05 14.11
CA LEU A 152 19.49 5.03 15.37
C LEU A 152 20.42 5.18 16.59
N GLU A 153 21.65 4.66 16.53
CA GLU A 153 22.67 4.82 17.57
C GLU A 153 23.22 6.25 17.64
N SER A 154 23.30 6.94 16.49
CA SER A 154 23.93 8.25 16.39
C SER A 154 22.95 9.43 16.46
N ASP A 155 21.67 9.23 16.20
CA ASP A 155 20.67 10.30 16.11
C ASP A 155 19.40 9.97 16.94
N PRO A 156 19.31 10.45 18.17
CA PRO A 156 18.16 10.22 19.05
C PRO A 156 16.88 10.97 18.64
N ASP A 157 16.96 11.87 17.65
CA ASP A 157 15.81 12.60 17.12
C ASP A 157 15.00 11.78 16.10
N ILE A 158 15.49 10.62 15.71
CA ILE A 158 14.75 9.68 14.86
C ILE A 158 13.62 9.08 15.69
N LYS A 159 12.38 9.25 15.20
CA LYS A 159 11.15 8.83 15.90
C LYS A 159 10.35 7.77 15.15
N GLY A 160 10.74 7.44 13.93
CA GLY A 160 10.01 6.42 13.17
C GLY A 160 10.76 5.91 11.94
N ILE A 161 10.18 4.87 11.36
CA ILE A 161 10.59 4.26 10.11
C ILE A 161 9.37 4.13 9.23
N MET A 162 9.48 4.56 7.97
CA MET A 162 8.48 4.36 6.92
C MET A 162 9.15 3.84 5.66
N PHE A 163 8.69 2.72 5.15
CA PHE A 163 9.21 2.12 3.93
C PHE A 163 8.14 1.34 3.17
N ALA A 164 8.42 1.04 1.90
CA ALA A 164 7.61 0.15 1.09
C ALA A 164 8.31 -1.19 0.90
N HIS A 165 7.55 -2.28 0.85
CA HIS A 165 8.04 -3.58 0.43
C HIS A 165 8.17 -3.62 -1.10
N VAL A 166 9.27 -3.08 -1.61
CA VAL A 166 9.51 -2.93 -3.06
C VAL A 166 9.47 -4.29 -3.74
N LEU A 167 8.68 -4.42 -4.81
CA LEU A 167 8.44 -5.67 -5.55
C LEU A 167 7.94 -6.83 -4.67
N GLY A 168 7.31 -6.54 -3.55
CA GLY A 168 6.79 -7.54 -2.62
C GLY A 168 7.86 -8.18 -1.70
N ASN A 169 9.09 -7.66 -1.71
CA ASN A 169 10.19 -8.16 -0.88
C ASN A 169 10.21 -7.46 0.48
N PRO A 170 10.15 -8.18 1.61
CA PRO A 170 10.40 -7.61 2.92
C PRO A 170 11.90 -7.53 3.23
N PRO A 171 12.34 -6.60 4.10
CA PRO A 171 13.62 -6.74 4.78
C PRO A 171 13.56 -7.89 5.80
N ASP A 172 14.65 -8.12 6.53
CA ASP A 172 14.61 -8.96 7.74
C ASP A 172 13.66 -8.30 8.77
N MET A 173 12.39 -8.74 8.76
CA MET A 173 11.34 -8.16 9.60
C MET A 173 11.57 -8.41 11.08
N ASP A 174 12.17 -9.52 11.46
CA ASP A 174 12.45 -9.83 12.87
C ASP A 174 13.48 -8.84 13.42
N ARG A 175 14.57 -8.62 12.69
CA ARG A 175 15.58 -7.62 13.03
C ARG A 175 15.01 -6.20 13.03
N LEU A 176 14.23 -5.85 12.01
CA LEU A 176 13.60 -4.54 11.90
C LEU A 176 12.68 -4.26 13.11
N MET A 177 11.83 -5.22 13.45
CA MET A 177 10.90 -5.04 14.57
C MET A 177 11.61 -4.99 15.92
N ALA A 178 12.73 -5.72 16.08
CA ALA A 178 13.58 -5.58 17.26
C ALA A 178 14.17 -4.16 17.40
N LEU A 179 14.59 -3.53 16.29
CA LEU A 179 15.04 -2.13 16.29
C LEU A 179 13.88 -1.16 16.61
N VAL A 180 12.71 -1.38 16.02
CA VAL A 180 11.50 -0.57 16.30
C VAL A 180 11.14 -0.60 17.78
N GLU A 181 11.22 -1.76 18.43
CA GLU A 181 10.97 -1.92 19.85
C GLU A 181 12.10 -1.29 20.71
N LYS A 182 13.36 -1.61 20.40
CA LYS A 182 14.54 -1.12 21.13
C LYS A 182 14.60 0.41 21.22
N TYR A 183 14.24 1.10 20.13
CA TYR A 183 14.30 2.56 20.03
C TYR A 183 12.93 3.25 20.15
N ASP A 184 11.88 2.50 20.50
CA ASP A 184 10.51 2.99 20.68
C ASP A 184 9.95 3.78 19.47
N LEU A 185 10.19 3.30 18.27
CA LEU A 185 9.87 3.98 17.03
C LEU A 185 8.41 3.83 16.62
N VAL A 186 7.91 4.81 15.87
CA VAL A 186 6.71 4.66 15.04
C VAL A 186 7.07 3.85 13.80
N PHE A 187 6.33 2.78 13.55
CA PHE A 187 6.51 1.92 12.39
C PHE A 187 5.36 2.10 11.40
N LEU A 188 5.69 2.45 10.15
CA LEU A 188 4.75 2.68 9.06
C LEU A 188 5.16 1.82 7.86
N GLU A 189 4.27 0.92 7.48
CA GLU A 189 4.50 -0.09 6.46
C GLU A 189 3.64 0.20 5.23
N ASP A 190 4.28 0.47 4.10
CA ASP A 190 3.63 0.58 2.80
C ASP A 190 3.69 -0.78 2.09
N ALA A 191 2.57 -1.49 2.08
CA ALA A 191 2.43 -2.80 1.48
C ALA A 191 1.76 -2.76 0.08
N CYS A 192 1.85 -1.64 -0.64
CA CYS A 192 1.19 -1.45 -1.94
C CYS A 192 1.64 -2.50 -2.96
N ASP A 193 2.94 -2.79 -3.02
CA ASP A 193 3.53 -3.79 -3.93
C ASP A 193 3.54 -5.22 -3.34
N ALA A 194 3.04 -5.41 -2.11
CA ALA A 194 3.23 -6.63 -1.34
C ALA A 194 1.93 -7.35 -0.95
N LEU A 195 0.82 -7.01 -1.60
CA LEU A 195 -0.47 -7.67 -1.34
C LEU A 195 -0.37 -9.17 -1.66
N GLY A 196 -0.50 -10.00 -0.61
CA GLY A 196 -0.37 -11.46 -0.74
C GLY A 196 1.03 -12.00 -0.50
N SER A 197 2.03 -11.15 -0.27
CA SER A 197 3.36 -11.56 0.16
C SER A 197 3.38 -11.98 1.64
N TYR A 198 4.34 -12.82 1.98
CA TYR A 198 4.48 -13.39 3.33
C TYR A 198 5.93 -13.27 3.82
N TYR A 199 6.09 -13.07 5.11
CA TYR A 199 7.34 -13.23 5.85
C TYR A 199 7.11 -14.21 6.99
N ASP A 200 7.86 -15.29 7.03
CA ASP A 200 7.74 -16.37 8.03
C ASP A 200 6.28 -16.81 8.31
N GLY A 201 5.53 -17.07 7.24
CA GLY A 201 4.14 -17.52 7.31
C GLY A 201 3.11 -16.44 7.70
N LYS A 202 3.54 -15.19 7.95
CA LYS A 202 2.67 -14.05 8.23
C LYS A 202 2.55 -13.17 6.98
N LYS A 203 1.36 -12.67 6.73
CA LYS A 203 1.15 -11.71 5.63
C LYS A 203 1.85 -10.40 5.92
N LEU A 204 2.48 -9.80 4.92
CA LEU A 204 2.95 -8.42 5.03
C LEU A 204 1.75 -7.48 5.23
N GLY A 205 1.93 -6.45 6.06
CA GLY A 205 0.85 -5.55 6.48
C GLY A 205 -0.02 -6.11 7.64
N SER A 206 0.32 -7.27 8.21
CA SER A 206 -0.46 -7.89 9.29
C SER A 206 -0.01 -7.47 10.69
#